data_2e22691e80a99b9fc097ff6e3c810726
#
_entry.id   2e22691e80a99b9fc097ff6e3c810726
#
_cell.length_a   1.000
_cell.length_b   1.000
_cell.length_c   1.000
_cell.angle_alpha   90.00
_cell.angle_beta   90.00
_cell.angle_gamma   90.00
#
_symmetry.space_group_name_H-M   'P 1'
#
loop_
_entity.id
_entity.type
_entity.pdbx_description
1 polymer ?
#
loop_
_entity_poly.entity_id
_entity_poly.type
_entity_poly.pdbx_seq_one_letter_code
_entity_poly.pdbx_strand_id
1 'polypeptide(L)'
;MLTTVAVENYRSLRRLIVPLGRLNVITGANATGKSSLYRALRLLADSARGGAVAALAREGGLASTLWAGERKGSGRSPAASLRLGFAGDEFGYAVDFGHPIPTSGSGGAPSMFNQDPEIKRECTWAGPVLRPAALLSDRSGPAVRTRTAQGTWHSSVNAVRPYDSMLSELADPQLAPDLLRLREHMRSWRFYDHVRTDAHAPARSAQTGTRTPVLGHDGADVAAALQTIREIGDRDALDAAVDAAFPGSRVEIVSEGGRFELKLHQRGLLRPLGAAELSDGTLRYLLWTAALLTPRPPALLVLNEPESSLHPDLLAPLADLILTAARDTQIVVVTHAPDLAAALGRGAGRHRIDVNSIALVKDAGGQTDVGGRESMLDEPLWHWPKR
;
A
#
# COMPACT_ATOMS: atom_id res chain seq x y z
N MET A 1 9.41 9.88 3.49
CA MET A 1 9.42 8.73 2.56
C MET A 1 9.73 7.46 3.36
N LEU A 2 9.16 6.30 2.99
CA LEU A 2 9.55 5.02 3.57
C LEU A 2 10.93 4.62 3.02
N THR A 3 11.83 4.19 3.90
CA THR A 3 13.18 3.73 3.53
C THR A 3 13.34 2.22 3.70
N THR A 4 12.52 1.62 4.56
CA THR A 4 12.60 0.19 4.86
C THR A 4 11.22 -0.36 5.17
N VAL A 5 10.92 -1.56 4.68
CA VAL A 5 9.77 -2.39 5.09
C VAL A 5 10.29 -3.70 5.64
N ALA A 6 9.75 -4.12 6.77
CA ALA A 6 10.10 -5.38 7.43
C ALA A 6 8.85 -6.22 7.69
N VAL A 7 8.96 -7.49 7.37
CA VAL A 7 7.89 -8.49 7.53
C VAL A 7 8.46 -9.75 8.16
N GLU A 8 7.79 -10.28 9.16
CA GLU A 8 8.18 -11.54 9.80
C GLU A 8 6.97 -12.44 10.00
N ASN A 9 7.13 -13.70 9.61
CA ASN A 9 6.13 -14.77 9.73
C ASN A 9 4.81 -14.52 8.98
N TYR A 10 4.86 -13.94 7.80
CA TYR A 10 3.67 -13.73 6.97
C TYR A 10 3.72 -14.54 5.68
N ARG A 11 2.89 -15.55 5.55
CA ARG A 11 2.77 -16.43 4.36
C ARG A 11 4.12 -17.03 3.95
N SER A 12 4.68 -16.64 2.79
CA SER A 12 6.02 -17.04 2.34
C SER A 12 7.15 -16.16 2.89
N LEU A 13 6.80 -15.08 3.60
CA LEU A 13 7.77 -14.13 4.15
C LEU A 13 8.10 -14.52 5.59
N ARG A 14 9.08 -15.43 5.76
CA ARG A 14 9.53 -15.82 7.10
C ARG A 14 10.22 -14.67 7.82
N ARG A 15 11.15 -14.04 7.13
CA ARG A 15 11.84 -12.81 7.53
C ARG A 15 12.27 -12.11 6.25
N LEU A 16 11.70 -10.95 6.01
CA LEU A 16 12.03 -10.14 4.83
C LEU A 16 12.19 -8.68 5.24
N ILE A 17 13.33 -8.08 4.93
CA ILE A 17 13.59 -6.65 5.11
C ILE A 17 13.96 -6.09 3.75
N VAL A 18 13.21 -5.09 3.29
CA VAL A 18 13.33 -4.54 1.94
C VAL A 18 13.68 -3.06 2.02
N PRO A 19 14.81 -2.62 1.42
CA PRO A 19 15.08 -1.19 1.25
C PRO A 19 14.14 -0.60 0.20
N LEU A 20 13.61 0.59 0.48
CA LEU A 20 12.76 1.32 -0.44
C LEU A 20 13.38 2.66 -0.84
N GLY A 21 13.25 3.00 -2.13
CA GLY A 21 13.57 4.29 -2.71
C GLY A 21 12.31 5.07 -3.10
N ARG A 22 12.47 6.09 -3.92
CA ARG A 22 11.37 6.91 -4.43
C ARG A 22 10.46 6.09 -5.35
N LEU A 23 11.01 5.36 -6.30
CA LEU A 23 10.32 4.43 -7.18
C LEU A 23 10.91 3.03 -6.99
N ASN A 24 10.06 2.07 -6.64
CA ASN A 24 10.44 0.68 -6.37
C ASN A 24 9.73 -0.23 -7.36
N VAL A 25 10.50 -1.07 -8.03
CA VAL A 25 9.99 -2.08 -8.97
C VAL A 25 10.26 -3.46 -8.41
N ILE A 26 9.21 -4.12 -7.92
CA ILE A 26 9.27 -5.44 -7.32
C ILE A 26 8.96 -6.48 -8.38
N THR A 27 9.94 -7.30 -8.69
CA THR A 27 9.84 -8.38 -9.69
C THR A 27 10.10 -9.74 -9.04
N GLY A 28 9.91 -10.80 -9.80
CA GLY A 28 10.17 -12.18 -9.39
C GLY A 28 9.23 -13.17 -10.08
N ALA A 29 9.59 -14.43 -10.08
CA ALA A 29 8.76 -15.50 -10.62
C ALA A 29 7.42 -15.63 -9.87
N ASN A 30 6.50 -16.42 -10.40
CA ASN A 30 5.25 -16.71 -9.69
C ASN A 30 5.55 -17.38 -8.34
N ALA A 31 4.72 -17.08 -7.34
CA ALA A 31 4.85 -17.58 -5.98
C ALA A 31 6.13 -17.15 -5.21
N THR A 32 6.92 -16.19 -5.67
CA THR A 32 8.09 -15.67 -4.94
C THR A 32 7.74 -14.74 -3.78
N GLY A 33 6.48 -14.43 -3.53
CA GLY A 33 6.07 -13.60 -2.40
C GLY A 33 5.72 -12.16 -2.74
N LYS A 34 5.70 -11.75 -4.02
CA LYS A 34 5.30 -10.41 -4.46
C LYS A 34 3.95 -9.98 -3.87
N SER A 35 2.93 -10.81 -4.05
CA SER A 35 1.59 -10.54 -3.52
C SER A 35 1.54 -10.56 -1.98
N SER A 36 2.41 -11.34 -1.33
CA SER A 36 2.52 -11.33 0.14
C SER A 36 3.11 -10.00 0.64
N LEU A 37 4.13 -9.47 -0.04
CA LEU A 37 4.69 -8.16 0.31
C LEU A 37 3.69 -7.02 0.08
N TYR A 38 2.96 -7.05 -1.05
CA TYR A 38 1.86 -6.12 -1.32
C TYR A 38 0.81 -6.13 -0.19
N ARG A 39 0.35 -7.33 0.21
CA ARG A 39 -0.64 -7.49 1.27
C ARG A 39 -0.12 -7.04 2.63
N ALA A 40 1.16 -7.27 2.93
CA ALA A 40 1.79 -6.81 4.16
C ALA A 40 1.79 -5.27 4.26
N LEU A 41 2.11 -4.56 3.15
CA LEU A 41 2.00 -3.11 3.07
C LEU A 41 0.56 -2.63 3.26
N ARG A 42 -0.40 -3.32 2.65
CA ARG A 42 -1.83 -3.00 2.81
C ARG A 42 -2.31 -3.21 4.24
N LEU A 43 -1.89 -4.29 4.90
CA LEU A 43 -2.23 -4.57 6.30
C LEU A 43 -1.66 -3.52 7.26
N LEU A 44 -0.46 -2.99 6.98
CA LEU A 44 0.08 -1.83 7.70
C LEU A 44 -0.84 -0.60 7.55
N ALA A 45 -1.31 -0.30 6.34
CA ALA A 45 -2.26 0.81 6.14
C ALA A 45 -3.61 0.57 6.84
N ASP A 46 -4.09 -0.66 6.85
CA ASP A 46 -5.34 -1.04 7.52
C ASP A 46 -5.25 -0.89 9.04
N SER A 47 -4.05 -1.02 9.63
CA SER A 47 -3.82 -0.72 11.06
C SER A 47 -4.16 0.74 11.41
N ALA A 48 -3.81 1.68 10.54
CA ALA A 48 -4.14 3.11 10.73
C ALA A 48 -5.62 3.44 10.50
N ARG A 49 -6.38 2.53 9.89
CA ARG A 49 -7.82 2.66 9.61
C ARG A 49 -8.70 1.92 10.61
N GLY A 50 -8.11 1.22 11.59
CA GLY A 50 -8.84 0.39 12.53
C GLY A 50 -9.30 -0.96 11.95
N GLY A 51 -8.75 -1.39 10.81
CA GLY A 51 -9.20 -2.56 10.07
C GLY A 51 -8.24 -3.76 10.06
N ALA A 52 -7.15 -3.75 10.83
CA ALA A 52 -6.12 -4.79 10.75
C ALA A 52 -6.64 -6.21 11.06
N VAL A 53 -7.43 -6.37 12.12
CA VAL A 53 -8.01 -7.68 12.48
C VAL A 53 -9.02 -8.14 11.43
N ALA A 54 -9.88 -7.24 10.95
CA ALA A 54 -10.82 -7.55 9.88
C ALA A 54 -10.11 -7.89 8.56
N ALA A 55 -8.97 -7.25 8.27
CA ALA A 55 -8.15 -7.58 7.11
C ALA A 55 -7.56 -8.99 7.22
N LEU A 56 -7.01 -9.36 8.38
CA LEU A 56 -6.52 -10.72 8.65
C LEU A 56 -7.65 -11.75 8.59
N ALA A 57 -8.84 -11.44 9.10
CA ALA A 57 -10.02 -12.33 9.02
C ALA A 57 -10.43 -12.59 7.55
N ARG A 58 -10.43 -11.58 6.70
CA ARG A 58 -10.68 -11.73 5.24
C ARG A 58 -9.64 -12.63 4.54
N GLU A 59 -8.44 -12.72 5.09
CA GLU A 59 -7.38 -13.60 4.59
C GLU A 59 -7.44 -15.04 5.18
N GLY A 60 -8.45 -15.37 5.95
CA GLY A 60 -8.64 -16.66 6.60
C GLY A 60 -8.16 -16.74 8.05
N GLY A 61 -7.96 -15.57 8.69
CA GLY A 61 -7.52 -15.45 10.08
C GLY A 61 -5.99 -15.56 10.25
N LEU A 62 -5.53 -15.36 11.49
CA LEU A 62 -4.10 -15.33 11.79
C LEU A 62 -3.41 -16.66 11.43
N ALA A 63 -4.02 -17.80 11.73
CA ALA A 63 -3.45 -19.13 11.46
C ALA A 63 -3.15 -19.33 9.96
N SER A 64 -4.03 -18.86 9.07
CA SER A 64 -3.86 -18.97 7.60
C SER A 64 -2.85 -17.97 7.04
N THR A 65 -2.56 -16.91 7.76
CA THR A 65 -1.63 -15.86 7.33
C THR A 65 -0.21 -16.04 7.85
N LEU A 66 -0.02 -16.88 8.88
CA LEU A 66 1.31 -17.15 9.41
C LEU A 66 2.17 -17.96 8.42
N TRP A 67 3.49 -17.90 8.62
CA TRP A 67 4.47 -18.68 7.87
C TRP A 67 4.09 -20.17 7.83
N ALA A 68 3.96 -20.72 6.63
CA ALA A 68 3.48 -22.08 6.38
C ALA A 68 4.62 -23.12 6.24
N GLY A 69 5.90 -22.70 6.26
CA GLY A 69 7.04 -23.60 6.16
C GLY A 69 7.46 -24.21 7.50
N GLU A 70 8.49 -25.06 7.45
CA GLU A 70 9.02 -25.71 8.64
C GLU A 70 9.48 -24.71 9.71
N ARG A 71 9.06 -24.96 10.95
CA ARG A 71 9.55 -24.25 12.13
C ARG A 71 10.77 -24.99 12.67
N LYS A 72 11.98 -24.46 12.41
CA LYS A 72 13.20 -25.03 13.02
C LYS A 72 13.22 -24.71 14.52
N GLY A 73 13.11 -25.76 15.36
CA GLY A 73 13.28 -25.66 16.81
C GLY A 73 12.55 -26.79 17.55
N SER A 74 13.29 -27.66 18.20
CA SER A 74 12.81 -28.60 19.21
C SER A 74 12.68 -27.84 20.54
N GLY A 75 11.46 -27.49 20.91
CA GLY A 75 11.21 -26.80 22.17
C GLY A 75 9.91 -26.01 22.11
N ARG A 76 9.36 -25.63 23.25
CA ARG A 76 8.20 -24.74 23.36
C ARG A 76 8.44 -23.51 22.47
N SER A 77 7.98 -23.58 21.21
CA SER A 77 8.10 -22.44 20.28
C SER A 77 7.46 -21.22 20.93
N PRO A 78 8.13 -20.06 20.91
CA PRO A 78 7.48 -18.81 21.28
C PRO A 78 6.19 -18.70 20.46
N ALA A 79 5.11 -18.24 21.09
CA ALA A 79 3.80 -18.12 20.46
C ALA A 79 3.96 -17.48 19.09
N ALA A 80 3.44 -18.15 18.06
CA ALA A 80 3.57 -17.70 16.69
C ALA A 80 3.04 -16.26 16.56
N SER A 81 3.87 -15.38 16.04
CA SER A 81 3.53 -13.96 15.86
C SER A 81 3.78 -13.53 14.43
N LEU A 82 2.88 -12.70 13.93
CA LEU A 82 3.03 -11.96 12.70
C LEU A 82 3.55 -10.56 13.05
N ARG A 83 4.69 -10.17 12.50
CA ARG A 83 5.25 -8.84 12.71
C ARG A 83 5.35 -8.09 11.40
N LEU A 84 4.86 -6.86 11.42
CA LEU A 84 4.92 -5.93 10.30
C LEU A 84 5.49 -4.61 10.78
N GLY A 85 6.29 -3.97 9.93
CA GLY A 85 6.79 -2.64 10.24
C GLY A 85 7.42 -1.96 9.05
N PHE A 86 7.61 -0.67 9.20
CA PHE A 86 8.37 0.16 8.26
C PHE A 86 9.16 1.23 9.02
N ALA A 87 10.18 1.72 8.38
CA ALA A 87 10.90 2.93 8.79
C ALA A 87 10.96 3.90 7.61
N GLY A 88 11.00 5.17 7.91
CA GLY A 88 11.11 6.25 6.94
C GLY A 88 11.94 7.40 7.48
N ASP A 89 12.01 8.49 6.71
CA ASP A 89 12.80 9.67 7.07
C ASP A 89 12.28 10.33 8.36
N GLU A 90 10.96 10.38 8.54
CA GLU A 90 10.34 11.02 9.70
C GLU A 90 9.92 10.03 10.78
N PHE A 91 9.26 8.94 10.36
CA PHE A 91 8.62 7.99 11.26
C PHE A 91 8.96 6.55 10.93
N GLY A 92 9.03 5.74 11.98
CA GLY A 92 8.92 4.29 11.90
C GLY A 92 7.72 3.78 12.69
N TYR A 93 7.24 2.62 12.30
CA TYR A 93 6.11 1.93 12.92
C TYR A 93 6.33 0.42 12.89
N ALA A 94 5.98 -0.26 13.98
CA ALA A 94 5.96 -1.70 14.04
C ALA A 94 4.79 -2.21 14.86
N VAL A 95 4.19 -3.31 14.40
CA VAL A 95 3.09 -4.02 15.04
C VAL A 95 3.34 -5.52 15.07
N ASP A 96 2.99 -6.14 16.20
CA ASP A 96 3.12 -7.59 16.46
C ASP A 96 1.75 -8.16 16.81
N PHE A 97 1.23 -9.03 15.95
CA PHE A 97 -0.02 -9.75 16.13
C PHE A 97 0.25 -11.16 16.67
N GLY A 98 -0.59 -11.62 17.59
CA GLY A 98 -0.51 -12.96 18.14
C GLY A 98 -1.87 -13.48 18.56
N HIS A 99 -1.96 -14.77 18.85
CA HIS A 99 -3.19 -15.34 19.41
C HIS A 99 -3.49 -14.81 20.81
N PRO A 100 -4.76 -14.74 21.21
CA PRO A 100 -5.17 -14.45 22.57
C PRO A 100 -4.46 -15.37 23.57
N ILE A 101 -4.11 -14.83 24.73
CA ILE A 101 -3.63 -15.66 25.83
C ILE A 101 -4.86 -16.31 26.47
N PRO A 102 -4.94 -17.66 26.53
CA PRO A 102 -6.03 -18.32 27.22
C PRO A 102 -6.10 -17.82 28.66
N THR A 103 -7.20 -17.22 29.06
CA THR A 103 -7.45 -16.84 30.45
C THR A 103 -7.75 -18.10 31.25
N SER A 104 -6.72 -18.74 31.78
CA SER A 104 -6.85 -19.82 32.76
C SER A 104 -7.33 -19.20 34.07
N GLY A 105 -8.63 -19.29 34.40
CA GLY A 105 -9.07 -18.92 35.72
C GLY A 105 -10.45 -18.31 35.91
N SER A 106 -11.10 -17.77 34.89
CA SER A 106 -12.50 -17.43 34.99
C SER A 106 -13.32 -18.62 34.46
N GLY A 107 -14.09 -19.27 35.29
CA GLY A 107 -14.92 -20.46 34.93
C GLY A 107 -16.00 -20.21 33.86
N GLY A 108 -15.74 -19.38 32.88
CA GLY A 108 -16.54 -19.11 31.71
C GLY A 108 -16.18 -20.05 30.55
N ALA A 109 -17.15 -20.36 29.71
CA ALA A 109 -16.93 -21.08 28.46
C ALA A 109 -15.86 -20.37 27.61
N PRO A 110 -14.99 -21.11 26.87
CA PRO A 110 -14.01 -20.53 26.00
C PRO A 110 -14.70 -19.64 24.95
N SER A 111 -14.20 -18.45 24.74
CA SER A 111 -14.74 -17.52 23.74
C SER A 111 -14.70 -18.15 22.35
N MET A 112 -15.77 -18.00 21.57
CA MET A 112 -15.78 -18.39 20.16
C MET A 112 -14.79 -17.57 19.31
N PHE A 113 -14.32 -16.42 19.80
CA PHE A 113 -13.36 -15.53 19.17
C PHE A 113 -11.90 -15.78 19.59
N ASN A 114 -11.59 -16.94 20.16
CA ASN A 114 -10.25 -17.29 20.63
C ASN A 114 -9.20 -17.45 19.50
N GLN A 115 -9.62 -17.38 18.23
CA GLN A 115 -8.75 -17.37 17.04
C GLN A 115 -8.49 -15.96 16.50
N ASP A 116 -9.21 -14.96 16.99
CA ASP A 116 -9.01 -13.58 16.53
C ASP A 116 -7.62 -13.09 16.96
N PRO A 117 -6.88 -12.42 16.07
CA PRO A 117 -5.58 -11.88 16.42
C PRO A 117 -5.70 -10.72 17.40
N GLU A 118 -4.76 -10.68 18.33
CA GLU A 118 -4.57 -9.53 19.22
C GLU A 118 -3.26 -8.80 18.88
N ILE A 119 -3.25 -7.49 19.04
CA ILE A 119 -2.04 -6.70 18.98
C ILE A 119 -1.30 -6.85 20.30
N LYS A 120 -0.16 -7.55 20.27
CA LYS A 120 0.67 -7.83 21.45
C LYS A 120 1.63 -6.68 21.73
N ARG A 121 2.16 -6.09 20.68
CA ARG A 121 3.10 -4.99 20.73
C ARG A 121 2.85 -4.04 19.56
N GLU A 122 2.97 -2.75 19.82
CA GLU A 122 2.88 -1.72 18.78
C GLU A 122 3.74 -0.53 19.21
N CYS A 123 4.55 0.03 18.32
CA CYS A 123 5.33 1.20 18.63
C CYS A 123 5.57 2.10 17.42
N THR A 124 5.81 3.38 17.69
CA THR A 124 6.26 4.37 16.72
C THR A 124 7.54 5.05 17.20
N TRP A 125 8.38 5.45 16.27
CA TRP A 125 9.62 6.15 16.57
C TRP A 125 9.95 7.19 15.51
N ALA A 126 10.82 8.14 15.82
CA ALA A 126 11.35 9.15 14.91
C ALA A 126 12.52 8.58 14.09
N GLY A 127 12.51 8.84 12.78
CA GLY A 127 13.60 8.53 11.86
C GLY A 127 13.70 7.05 11.46
N PRO A 128 14.80 6.68 10.77
CA PRO A 128 14.89 5.40 10.06
C PRO A 128 15.25 4.20 10.95
N VAL A 129 15.64 4.39 12.21
CA VAL A 129 16.10 3.30 13.08
C VAL A 129 15.44 3.38 14.45
N LEU A 130 14.83 2.26 14.87
CA LEU A 130 14.28 2.14 16.23
C LEU A 130 15.39 2.18 17.27
N ARG A 131 15.40 3.22 18.07
CA ARG A 131 16.26 3.39 19.27
C ARG A 131 15.42 3.83 20.45
N PRO A 132 15.78 3.50 21.69
CA PRO A 132 15.01 3.90 22.87
C PRO A 132 14.76 5.41 22.95
N ALA A 133 15.76 6.22 22.57
CA ALA A 133 15.64 7.68 22.57
C ALA A 133 14.72 8.23 21.47
N ALA A 134 14.53 7.49 20.36
CA ALA A 134 13.70 7.88 19.24
C ALA A 134 12.22 7.48 19.41
N LEU A 135 11.89 6.71 20.44
CA LEU A 135 10.55 6.17 20.65
C LEU A 135 9.55 7.30 20.93
N LEU A 136 8.46 7.33 20.16
CA LEU A 136 7.38 8.33 20.24
C LEU A 136 6.13 7.77 20.90
N SER A 137 5.79 6.53 20.61
CA SER A 137 4.72 5.81 21.31
C SER A 137 5.07 4.35 21.48
N ASP A 138 4.52 3.75 22.52
CA ASP A 138 4.84 2.40 22.94
C ASP A 138 3.64 1.74 23.58
N ARG A 139 3.19 0.63 22.97
CA ARG A 139 2.08 -0.17 23.44
C ARG A 139 2.55 -1.57 23.82
N SER A 140 2.14 -2.02 24.99
CA SER A 140 2.29 -3.41 25.44
C SER A 140 0.94 -3.91 25.97
N GLY A 141 0.29 -4.81 25.22
CA GLY A 141 -1.08 -5.21 25.52
C GLY A 141 -2.04 -4.02 25.55
N PRO A 142 -2.82 -3.81 26.63
CA PRO A 142 -3.75 -2.69 26.73
C PRO A 142 -3.11 -1.35 27.11
N ALA A 143 -1.88 -1.38 27.65
CA ALA A 143 -1.19 -0.18 28.14
C ALA A 143 -0.50 0.56 26.98
N VAL A 144 -0.78 1.85 26.86
CA VAL A 144 -0.16 2.73 25.86
C VAL A 144 0.42 3.95 26.53
N ARG A 145 1.63 4.31 26.11
CA ARG A 145 2.26 5.58 26.45
C ARG A 145 2.69 6.32 25.19
N THR A 146 2.53 7.62 25.20
CA THR A 146 2.83 8.49 24.06
C THR A 146 3.68 9.68 24.51
N ARG A 147 4.47 10.24 23.60
CA ARG A 147 5.10 11.54 23.83
C ARG A 147 4.12 12.67 23.54
N THR A 148 4.00 13.59 24.48
CA THR A 148 3.19 14.80 24.34
C THR A 148 3.89 15.83 23.45
N ALA A 149 3.18 16.87 23.06
CA ALA A 149 3.75 18.01 22.34
C ALA A 149 4.92 18.68 23.09
N GLN A 150 4.97 18.56 24.43
CA GLN A 150 6.05 19.06 25.27
C GLN A 150 7.22 18.06 25.40
N GLY A 151 7.15 16.90 24.74
CA GLY A 151 8.18 15.87 24.77
C GLY A 151 8.19 14.97 26.03
N THR A 152 7.21 15.13 26.93
CA THR A 152 7.06 14.28 28.13
C THR A 152 6.29 13.00 27.79
N TRP A 153 6.46 11.95 28.60
CA TRP A 153 5.69 10.74 28.47
C TRP A 153 4.34 10.87 29.17
N HIS A 154 3.28 10.56 28.43
CA HIS A 154 1.92 10.41 28.93
C HIS A 154 1.48 8.96 28.82
N SER A 155 0.91 8.41 29.88
CA SER A 155 0.28 7.09 29.88
C SER A 155 -1.21 7.25 29.68
N SER A 156 -1.78 6.61 28.67
CA SER A 156 -3.23 6.64 28.42
C SER A 156 -3.96 6.00 29.60
N VAL A 157 -4.96 6.70 30.13
CA VAL A 157 -5.83 6.19 31.19
C VAL A 157 -6.79 5.14 30.61
N ASN A 158 -7.16 5.29 29.32
CA ASN A 158 -8.03 4.36 28.64
C ASN A 158 -7.22 3.22 28.03
N ALA A 159 -7.52 1.99 28.44
CA ALA A 159 -6.94 0.80 27.83
C ALA A 159 -7.39 0.66 26.38
N VAL A 160 -6.46 0.53 25.45
CA VAL A 160 -6.78 0.21 24.06
C VAL A 160 -7.11 -1.27 23.97
N ARG A 161 -8.23 -1.58 23.32
CA ARG A 161 -8.68 -2.97 23.17
C ARG A 161 -7.65 -3.81 22.42
N PRO A 162 -7.51 -5.11 22.73
CA PRO A 162 -6.45 -5.96 22.14
C PRO A 162 -6.47 -6.03 20.59
N TYR A 163 -7.64 -5.86 19.98
CA TYR A 163 -7.86 -5.96 18.53
C TYR A 163 -7.84 -4.62 17.80
N ASP A 164 -7.79 -3.49 18.52
CA ASP A 164 -7.72 -2.15 17.93
C ASP A 164 -6.29 -1.63 17.96
N SER A 165 -5.87 -0.93 16.90
CA SER A 165 -4.56 -0.27 16.86
C SER A 165 -4.56 1.01 17.67
N MET A 166 -3.45 1.33 18.33
CA MET A 166 -3.29 2.65 18.94
C MET A 166 -3.35 3.78 17.92
N LEU A 167 -3.00 3.51 16.64
CA LEU A 167 -3.13 4.46 15.54
C LEU A 167 -4.59 4.83 15.27
N SER A 168 -5.54 3.89 15.42
CA SER A 168 -6.96 4.18 15.19
C SER A 168 -7.64 4.83 16.41
N GLU A 169 -7.24 4.42 17.61
CA GLU A 169 -7.94 4.79 18.85
C GLU A 169 -7.41 6.09 19.49
N LEU A 170 -6.13 6.39 19.32
CA LEU A 170 -5.52 7.54 19.94
C LEU A 170 -5.28 8.65 18.90
N ALA A 171 -6.03 9.74 19.02
CA ALA A 171 -5.99 10.86 18.08
C ALA A 171 -6.04 12.20 18.80
N ASP A 172 -5.14 12.39 19.74
CA ASP A 172 -5.07 13.62 20.53
C ASP A 172 -3.88 14.47 20.04
N PRO A 173 -4.13 15.69 19.54
CA PRO A 173 -3.06 16.55 19.02
C PRO A 173 -2.10 17.08 20.11
N GLN A 174 -2.47 17.02 21.37
CA GLN A 174 -1.62 17.45 22.49
C GLN A 174 -0.88 16.26 23.15
N LEU A 175 -1.61 15.16 23.35
CA LEU A 175 -1.08 13.99 24.06
C LEU A 175 -0.37 12.99 23.15
N ALA A 176 -0.66 13.00 21.85
CA ALA A 176 -0.09 12.08 20.86
C ALA A 176 0.06 12.72 19.45
N PRO A 177 0.71 13.89 19.32
CA PRO A 177 0.76 14.61 18.04
C PRO A 177 1.44 13.82 16.93
N ASP A 178 2.51 13.12 17.22
CA ASP A 178 3.25 12.34 16.22
C ASP A 178 2.48 11.09 15.79
N LEU A 179 1.72 10.49 16.70
CA LEU A 179 0.84 9.37 16.37
C LEU A 179 -0.27 9.81 15.41
N LEU A 180 -0.83 10.99 15.62
CA LEU A 180 -1.82 11.58 14.72
C LEU A 180 -1.24 11.84 13.32
N ARG A 181 -0.04 12.43 13.24
CA ARG A 181 0.66 12.68 11.96
C ARG A 181 0.93 11.38 11.22
N LEU A 182 1.46 10.39 11.91
CA LEU A 182 1.73 9.07 11.33
C LEU A 182 0.45 8.41 10.83
N ARG A 183 -0.64 8.46 11.59
CA ARG A 183 -1.95 7.93 11.19
C ARG A 183 -2.44 8.57 9.88
N GLU A 184 -2.42 9.90 9.79
CA GLU A 184 -2.88 10.59 8.57
C GLU A 184 -1.94 10.30 7.38
N HIS A 185 -0.64 10.19 7.62
CA HIS A 185 0.33 9.76 6.60
C HIS A 185 -0.03 8.36 6.05
N MET A 186 -0.24 7.37 6.92
CA MET A 186 -0.60 6.00 6.51
C MET A 186 -2.00 5.92 5.88
N ARG A 187 -2.96 6.72 6.33
CA ARG A 187 -4.31 6.81 5.73
C ARG A 187 -4.29 7.36 4.32
N SER A 188 -3.31 8.18 3.99
CA SER A 188 -3.13 8.70 2.63
C SER A 188 -2.68 7.63 1.65
N TRP A 189 -2.07 6.52 2.08
CA TRP A 189 -1.58 5.47 1.20
C TRP A 189 -2.68 4.91 0.32
N ARG A 190 -2.35 4.66 -0.95
CA ARG A 190 -3.27 4.12 -1.94
C ARG A 190 -2.73 2.82 -2.51
N PHE A 191 -3.63 1.88 -2.67
CA PHE A 191 -3.36 0.54 -3.17
C PHE A 191 -4.31 0.26 -4.32
N TYR A 192 -3.77 0.06 -5.50
CA TYR A 192 -4.54 -0.32 -6.68
C TYR A 192 -4.13 -1.72 -7.09
N ASP A 193 -5.04 -2.66 -6.88
CA ASP A 193 -4.83 -4.09 -7.10
C ASP A 193 -5.63 -4.56 -8.32
N HIS A 194 -6.95 -4.60 -8.20
CA HIS A 194 -7.83 -5.07 -9.25
C HIS A 194 -8.79 -3.95 -9.67
N VAL A 195 -8.25 -3.00 -10.45
CA VAL A 195 -9.12 -2.00 -11.06
C VAL A 195 -9.96 -2.71 -12.13
N ARG A 196 -11.25 -2.84 -11.89
CA ARG A 196 -12.17 -3.56 -12.76
C ARG A 196 -12.39 -2.81 -14.06
N THR A 197 -12.31 -3.55 -15.17
CA THR A 197 -12.60 -3.05 -16.52
C THR A 197 -13.56 -3.96 -17.29
N ASP A 198 -14.05 -5.04 -16.67
CA ASP A 198 -15.05 -5.94 -17.25
C ASP A 198 -16.35 -5.20 -17.60
N ALA A 199 -17.26 -5.87 -18.32
CA ALA A 199 -18.51 -5.27 -18.80
C ALA A 199 -19.40 -4.68 -17.70
N HIS A 200 -19.27 -5.14 -16.45
CA HIS A 200 -20.00 -4.64 -15.29
C HIS A 200 -19.17 -3.74 -14.37
N ALA A 201 -17.98 -3.32 -14.85
CA ALA A 201 -17.14 -2.42 -14.07
C ALA A 201 -17.82 -1.07 -13.81
N PRO A 202 -17.77 -0.53 -12.58
CA PRO A 202 -18.43 0.74 -12.26
C PRO A 202 -17.93 1.91 -13.12
N ALA A 203 -16.66 1.87 -13.54
CA ALA A 203 -16.05 2.87 -14.42
C ALA A 203 -16.69 2.98 -15.80
N ARG A 204 -17.47 1.96 -16.23
CA ARG A 204 -18.15 1.94 -17.55
C ARG A 204 -19.48 2.67 -17.58
N SER A 205 -20.00 3.08 -16.43
CA SER A 205 -21.30 3.75 -16.33
C SER A 205 -21.15 5.13 -15.70
N ALA A 206 -22.09 6.02 -16.05
CA ALA A 206 -22.13 7.35 -15.44
C ALA A 206 -22.32 7.24 -13.91
N GLN A 207 -21.50 7.96 -13.17
CA GLN A 207 -21.49 8.00 -11.71
C GLN A 207 -21.83 9.40 -11.18
N THR A 208 -22.23 9.49 -9.93
CA THR A 208 -22.44 10.81 -9.31
C THR A 208 -21.13 11.61 -9.36
N GLY A 209 -21.20 12.82 -9.94
CA GLY A 209 -20.06 13.72 -10.08
C GLY A 209 -19.79 14.48 -8.79
N THR A 210 -18.67 14.21 -8.15
CA THR A 210 -18.14 14.98 -7.04
C THR A 210 -16.65 15.27 -7.27
N ARG A 211 -16.16 16.36 -6.68
CA ARG A 211 -14.71 16.65 -6.79
C ARG A 211 -13.90 15.52 -6.16
N THR A 212 -13.14 14.82 -6.98
CA THR A 212 -12.40 13.59 -6.63
C THR A 212 -10.90 13.82 -6.82
N PRO A 213 -10.21 14.39 -5.80
CA PRO A 213 -8.78 14.65 -5.90
C PRO A 213 -7.91 13.40 -5.84
N VAL A 214 -8.46 12.24 -5.46
CA VAL A 214 -7.78 10.94 -5.45
C VAL A 214 -8.75 9.86 -5.91
N LEU A 215 -8.39 9.09 -6.92
CA LEU A 215 -9.20 8.01 -7.48
C LEU A 215 -9.56 6.98 -6.39
N GLY A 216 -10.82 6.54 -6.36
CA GLY A 216 -11.30 5.45 -5.51
C GLY A 216 -10.66 4.09 -5.88
N HIS A 217 -10.71 3.14 -4.95
CA HIS A 217 -10.07 1.83 -5.14
C HIS A 217 -10.70 0.98 -6.25
N ASP A 218 -11.99 1.16 -6.50
CA ASP A 218 -12.75 0.43 -7.52
C ASP A 218 -12.79 1.17 -8.88
N GLY A 219 -12.27 2.41 -8.93
CA GLY A 219 -12.26 3.24 -10.12
C GLY A 219 -13.63 3.74 -10.56
N ALA A 220 -14.68 3.61 -9.74
CA ALA A 220 -16.04 4.05 -10.06
C ALA A 220 -16.10 5.53 -10.42
N ASP A 221 -15.28 6.33 -9.78
CA ASP A 221 -15.23 7.79 -9.84
C ASP A 221 -14.23 8.33 -10.89
N VAL A 222 -13.79 7.49 -11.86
CA VAL A 222 -12.79 7.87 -12.86
C VAL A 222 -13.15 9.13 -13.64
N ALA A 223 -14.43 9.30 -14.03
CA ALA A 223 -14.89 10.49 -14.75
C ALA A 223 -14.72 11.75 -13.87
N ALA A 224 -15.10 11.67 -12.60
CA ALA A 224 -14.94 12.76 -11.65
C ALA A 224 -13.47 13.06 -11.33
N ALA A 225 -12.62 12.02 -11.22
CA ALA A 225 -11.18 12.18 -11.01
C ALA A 225 -10.51 12.89 -12.20
N LEU A 226 -10.78 12.45 -13.45
CA LEU A 226 -10.24 13.08 -14.65
C LEU A 226 -10.72 14.54 -14.79
N GLN A 227 -12.00 14.83 -14.49
CA GLN A 227 -12.48 16.20 -14.47
C GLN A 227 -11.81 17.03 -13.38
N THR A 228 -11.57 16.44 -12.21
CA THR A 228 -10.87 17.13 -11.12
C THR A 228 -9.42 17.46 -11.50
N ILE A 229 -8.72 16.56 -12.20
CA ILE A 229 -7.39 16.84 -12.74
C ILE A 229 -7.44 18.03 -13.71
N ARG A 230 -8.45 18.10 -14.58
CA ARG A 230 -8.61 19.21 -15.53
C ARG A 230 -8.86 20.57 -14.87
N GLU A 231 -9.55 20.59 -13.74
CA GLU A 231 -9.95 21.83 -13.06
C GLU A 231 -8.91 22.34 -12.07
N ILE A 232 -8.25 21.46 -11.33
CA ILE A 232 -7.34 21.84 -10.23
C ILE A 232 -5.98 21.12 -10.27
N GLY A 233 -5.77 20.22 -11.22
CA GLY A 233 -4.51 19.52 -11.43
C GLY A 233 -3.76 19.99 -12.68
N ASP A 234 -2.92 19.11 -13.25
CA ASP A 234 -2.16 19.35 -14.47
C ASP A 234 -2.95 18.84 -15.70
N ARG A 235 -3.70 19.73 -16.31
CA ARG A 235 -4.48 19.44 -17.53
C ARG A 235 -3.59 19.06 -18.70
N ASP A 236 -2.46 19.74 -18.85
CA ASP A 236 -1.58 19.54 -20.00
C ASP A 236 -0.90 18.17 -19.91
N ALA A 237 -0.51 17.76 -18.70
CA ALA A 237 -0.02 16.41 -18.45
C ALA A 237 -1.08 15.33 -18.71
N LEU A 238 -2.35 15.57 -18.38
CA LEU A 238 -3.45 14.67 -18.70
C LEU A 238 -3.63 14.52 -20.22
N ASP A 239 -3.72 15.63 -20.94
CA ASP A 239 -3.93 15.62 -22.39
C ASP A 239 -2.71 14.99 -23.10
N ALA A 240 -1.48 15.26 -22.65
CA ALA A 240 -0.26 14.64 -23.15
C ALA A 240 -0.21 13.12 -22.89
N ALA A 241 -0.62 12.67 -21.71
CA ALA A 241 -0.66 11.24 -21.37
C ALA A 241 -1.67 10.47 -22.24
N VAL A 242 -2.83 11.07 -22.52
CA VAL A 242 -3.85 10.47 -23.39
C VAL A 242 -3.35 10.41 -24.83
N ASP A 243 -2.74 11.49 -25.34
CA ASP A 243 -2.19 11.55 -26.70
C ASP A 243 -1.03 10.57 -26.89
N ALA A 244 -0.15 10.42 -25.91
CA ALA A 244 0.96 9.47 -25.94
C ALA A 244 0.50 8.01 -26.06
N ALA A 245 -0.61 7.67 -25.41
CA ALA A 245 -1.18 6.32 -25.43
C ALA A 245 -2.09 6.09 -26.67
N PHE A 246 -2.82 7.12 -27.08
CA PHE A 246 -3.83 7.08 -28.15
C PHE A 246 -3.69 8.30 -29.05
N PRO A 247 -2.76 8.29 -30.01
CA PRO A 247 -2.41 9.47 -30.79
C PRO A 247 -3.61 10.16 -31.46
N GLY A 248 -3.73 11.46 -31.22
CA GLY A 248 -4.84 12.28 -31.71
C GLY A 248 -6.15 12.09 -30.94
N SER A 249 -6.10 11.47 -29.76
CA SER A 249 -7.28 11.26 -28.90
C SER A 249 -7.33 12.29 -27.77
N ARG A 250 -8.53 12.55 -27.28
CA ARG A 250 -8.75 13.39 -26.09
C ARG A 250 -9.91 12.88 -25.24
N VAL A 251 -9.78 13.02 -23.95
CA VAL A 251 -10.84 12.72 -22.97
C VAL A 251 -11.80 13.90 -22.88
N GLU A 252 -13.07 13.62 -22.72
CA GLU A 252 -14.13 14.57 -22.39
C GLU A 252 -14.99 13.99 -21.26
N ILE A 253 -15.40 14.81 -20.31
CA ILE A 253 -16.36 14.44 -19.28
C ILE A 253 -17.64 15.20 -19.53
N VAL A 254 -18.73 14.44 -19.73
CA VAL A 254 -20.08 14.99 -19.91
C VAL A 254 -20.83 14.89 -18.59
N SER A 255 -21.48 15.99 -18.22
CA SER A 255 -22.31 16.06 -17.02
C SER A 255 -23.78 16.17 -17.41
N GLU A 256 -24.60 15.24 -16.94
CA GLU A 256 -26.05 15.27 -17.10
C GLU A 256 -26.72 14.91 -15.77
N GLY A 257 -27.57 15.79 -15.26
CA GLY A 257 -28.26 15.60 -13.99
C GLY A 257 -27.34 15.34 -12.78
N GLY A 258 -26.12 15.92 -12.78
CA GLY A 258 -25.13 15.69 -11.73
C GLY A 258 -24.40 14.34 -11.82
N ARG A 259 -24.60 13.60 -12.91
CA ARG A 259 -23.86 12.37 -13.20
C ARG A 259 -22.80 12.67 -14.25
N PHE A 260 -21.61 12.13 -14.05
CA PHE A 260 -20.46 12.30 -14.94
C PHE A 260 -20.25 11.03 -15.75
N GLU A 261 -20.09 11.21 -17.05
CA GLU A 261 -19.76 10.14 -18.00
C GLU A 261 -18.43 10.45 -18.70
N LEU A 262 -17.56 9.44 -18.74
CA LEU A 262 -16.31 9.50 -19.49
C LEU A 262 -16.57 9.24 -20.98
N LYS A 263 -16.06 10.14 -21.82
CA LYS A 263 -16.05 10.00 -23.28
C LYS A 263 -14.63 10.15 -23.82
N LEU A 264 -14.31 9.34 -24.83
CA LEU A 264 -13.03 9.39 -25.53
C LEU A 264 -13.26 9.75 -27.00
N HIS A 265 -12.73 10.90 -27.41
CA HIS A 265 -12.62 11.25 -28.82
C HIS A 265 -11.38 10.58 -29.39
N GLN A 266 -11.55 9.83 -30.48
CA GLN A 266 -10.46 9.17 -31.18
C GLN A 266 -10.37 9.70 -32.62
N ARG A 267 -9.14 9.81 -33.10
CA ARG A 267 -8.89 10.25 -34.48
C ARG A 267 -9.59 9.30 -35.46
N GLY A 268 -10.33 9.86 -36.42
CA GLY A 268 -11.04 9.12 -37.45
C GLY A 268 -12.46 8.67 -37.07
N LEU A 269 -12.90 8.86 -35.83
CA LEU A 269 -14.28 8.62 -35.42
C LEU A 269 -15.09 9.91 -35.43
N LEU A 270 -16.33 9.83 -35.93
CA LEU A 270 -17.23 10.98 -36.08
C LEU A 270 -17.91 11.35 -34.75
N ARG A 271 -17.99 10.43 -33.80
CA ARG A 271 -18.52 10.66 -32.46
C ARG A 271 -17.58 10.14 -31.40
N PRO A 272 -17.63 10.68 -30.18
CA PRO A 272 -16.89 10.12 -29.05
C PRO A 272 -17.45 8.74 -28.65
N LEU A 273 -16.59 7.88 -28.12
CA LEU A 273 -16.95 6.62 -27.49
C LEU A 273 -17.22 6.85 -26.01
N GLY A 274 -18.34 6.34 -25.50
CA GLY A 274 -18.62 6.30 -24.07
C GLY A 274 -17.78 5.22 -23.37
N ALA A 275 -17.63 5.33 -22.04
CA ALA A 275 -16.86 4.38 -21.25
C ALA A 275 -17.28 2.92 -21.43
N ALA A 276 -18.56 2.66 -21.70
CA ALA A 276 -19.09 1.33 -21.97
C ALA A 276 -18.56 0.71 -23.28
N GLU A 277 -18.16 1.55 -24.24
CA GLU A 277 -17.69 1.15 -25.57
C GLU A 277 -16.16 0.98 -25.63
N LEU A 278 -15.44 1.45 -24.59
CA LEU A 278 -13.99 1.37 -24.56
C LEU A 278 -13.52 -0.09 -24.35
N SER A 279 -12.39 -0.45 -24.95
CA SER A 279 -11.73 -1.71 -24.62
C SER A 279 -11.24 -1.71 -23.16
N ASP A 280 -11.05 -2.91 -22.58
CA ASP A 280 -10.54 -3.05 -21.21
C ASP A 280 -9.19 -2.36 -21.03
N GLY A 281 -8.29 -2.50 -22.01
CA GLY A 281 -6.96 -1.86 -21.96
C GLY A 281 -7.06 -0.34 -22.04
N THR A 282 -7.94 0.21 -22.89
CA THR A 282 -8.14 1.66 -22.99
C THR A 282 -8.69 2.23 -21.69
N LEU A 283 -9.73 1.61 -21.13
CA LEU A 283 -10.33 2.05 -19.87
C LEU A 283 -9.33 1.93 -18.72
N ARG A 284 -8.55 0.85 -18.67
CA ARG A 284 -7.52 0.65 -17.65
C ARG A 284 -6.42 1.69 -17.71
N TYR A 285 -5.96 2.04 -18.92
CA TYR A 285 -4.97 3.11 -19.07
C TYR A 285 -5.50 4.46 -18.55
N LEU A 286 -6.76 4.80 -18.85
CA LEU A 286 -7.39 6.03 -18.34
C LEU A 286 -7.56 6.01 -16.81
N LEU A 287 -7.84 4.85 -16.23
CA LEU A 287 -7.86 4.68 -14.77
C LEU A 287 -6.47 4.90 -14.15
N TRP A 288 -5.40 4.37 -14.78
CA TRP A 288 -4.03 4.67 -14.33
C TRP A 288 -3.67 6.13 -14.50
N THR A 289 -4.09 6.76 -15.57
CA THR A 289 -3.89 8.21 -15.77
C THR A 289 -4.55 9.00 -14.65
N ALA A 290 -5.79 8.68 -14.28
CA ALA A 290 -6.49 9.33 -13.18
C ALA A 290 -5.83 9.07 -11.80
N ALA A 291 -5.29 7.87 -11.57
CA ALA A 291 -4.61 7.53 -10.33
C ALA A 291 -3.24 8.20 -10.17
N LEU A 292 -2.48 8.32 -11.28
CA LEU A 292 -1.10 8.79 -11.29
C LEU A 292 -0.99 10.32 -11.41
N LEU A 293 -1.93 10.98 -12.10
CA LEU A 293 -1.97 12.44 -12.22
C LEU A 293 -2.85 13.11 -11.17
N THR A 294 -3.12 12.44 -10.07
CA THR A 294 -3.96 12.93 -8.97
C THR A 294 -3.49 14.29 -8.45
N PRO A 295 -4.38 15.30 -8.26
CA PRO A 295 -4.01 16.60 -7.71
C PRO A 295 -3.58 16.58 -6.23
N ARG A 296 -3.84 15.49 -5.52
CA ARG A 296 -3.38 15.25 -4.15
C ARG A 296 -2.59 13.95 -4.08
N PRO A 297 -1.30 13.97 -4.45
CA PRO A 297 -0.46 12.79 -4.42
C PRO A 297 -0.45 12.15 -3.02
N PRO A 298 -0.72 10.83 -2.89
CA PRO A 298 -0.63 10.13 -1.62
C PRO A 298 0.83 10.01 -1.19
N ALA A 299 1.09 9.81 0.10
CA ALA A 299 2.44 9.58 0.59
C ALA A 299 3.09 8.32 0.03
N LEU A 300 2.26 7.30 -0.25
CA LEU A 300 2.65 6.04 -0.88
C LEU A 300 1.57 5.58 -1.86
N LEU A 301 1.98 5.21 -3.06
CA LEU A 301 1.13 4.61 -4.09
C LEU A 301 1.67 3.22 -4.43
N VAL A 302 0.84 2.20 -4.26
CA VAL A 302 1.21 0.80 -4.57
C VAL A 302 0.36 0.30 -5.72
N LEU A 303 1.02 -0.04 -6.83
CA LEU A 303 0.41 -0.58 -8.05
C LEU A 303 0.73 -2.07 -8.13
N ASN A 304 -0.29 -2.91 -8.17
CA ASN A 304 -0.12 -4.35 -8.34
C ASN A 304 -0.51 -4.75 -9.77
N GLU A 305 0.45 -5.25 -10.52
CA GLU A 305 0.31 -5.69 -11.92
C GLU A 305 -0.40 -4.65 -12.80
N PRO A 306 0.11 -3.39 -12.84
CA PRO A 306 -0.56 -2.33 -13.59
C PRO A 306 -0.59 -2.59 -15.11
N GLU A 307 0.28 -3.45 -15.62
CA GLU A 307 0.34 -3.90 -16.99
C GLU A 307 -0.78 -4.87 -17.40
N SER A 308 -1.47 -5.47 -16.44
CA SER A 308 -2.51 -6.48 -16.73
C SER A 308 -3.56 -5.95 -17.71
N SER A 309 -3.87 -6.71 -18.76
CA SER A 309 -4.81 -6.35 -19.83
C SER A 309 -4.43 -5.13 -20.67
N LEU A 310 -3.22 -4.59 -20.55
CA LEU A 310 -2.71 -3.55 -21.44
C LEU A 310 -2.04 -4.16 -22.67
N HIS A 311 -2.23 -3.50 -23.82
CA HIS A 311 -1.45 -3.82 -25.00
C HIS A 311 0.03 -3.43 -24.77
N PRO A 312 1.02 -4.19 -25.31
CA PRO A 312 2.44 -3.86 -25.14
C PRO A 312 2.81 -2.42 -25.47
N ASP A 313 2.18 -1.81 -26.48
CA ASP A 313 2.42 -0.43 -26.89
C ASP A 313 2.07 0.60 -25.80
N LEU A 314 1.19 0.24 -24.84
CA LEU A 314 0.81 1.10 -23.72
C LEU A 314 1.78 1.03 -22.53
N LEU A 315 2.74 0.09 -22.54
CA LEU A 315 3.69 -0.06 -21.43
C LEU A 315 4.69 1.10 -21.33
N ALA A 316 5.13 1.65 -22.46
CA ALA A 316 6.01 2.80 -22.48
C ALA A 316 5.30 4.09 -22.00
N PRO A 317 4.10 4.44 -22.50
CA PRO A 317 3.28 5.54 -21.94
C PRO A 317 2.97 5.36 -20.45
N LEU A 318 2.64 4.13 -20.00
CA LEU A 318 2.42 3.85 -18.59
C LEU A 318 3.67 4.08 -17.73
N ALA A 319 4.84 3.64 -18.23
CA ALA A 319 6.11 3.87 -17.53
C ALA A 319 6.42 5.37 -17.39
N ASP A 320 6.17 6.18 -18.41
CA ASP A 320 6.35 7.63 -18.35
C ASP A 320 5.38 8.30 -17.35
N LEU A 321 4.14 7.82 -17.26
CA LEU A 321 3.17 8.25 -16.22
C LEU A 321 3.66 7.92 -14.81
N ILE A 322 4.12 6.69 -14.58
CA ILE A 322 4.64 6.26 -13.28
C ILE A 322 5.86 7.10 -12.88
N LEU A 323 6.79 7.34 -13.80
CA LEU A 323 7.97 8.16 -13.57
C LEU A 323 7.62 9.64 -13.30
N THR A 324 6.61 10.17 -13.97
CA THR A 324 6.09 11.52 -13.70
C THR A 324 5.51 11.60 -12.30
N ALA A 325 4.63 10.68 -11.92
CA ALA A 325 4.01 10.63 -10.59
C ALA A 325 5.04 10.41 -9.47
N ALA A 326 6.14 9.67 -9.75
CA ALA A 326 7.18 9.42 -8.77
C ALA A 326 7.95 10.67 -8.32
N ARG A 327 7.76 11.83 -8.97
CA ARG A 327 8.33 13.10 -8.52
C ARG A 327 7.69 13.58 -7.22
N ASP A 328 6.38 13.33 -7.06
CA ASP A 328 5.57 13.89 -5.98
C ASP A 328 5.14 12.83 -4.95
N THR A 329 5.09 11.54 -5.35
CA THR A 329 4.69 10.43 -4.47
C THR A 329 5.72 9.31 -4.48
N GLN A 330 5.84 8.57 -3.38
CA GLN A 330 6.62 7.32 -3.37
C GLN A 330 5.79 6.22 -4.02
N ILE A 331 6.40 5.48 -4.98
CA ILE A 331 5.68 4.45 -5.73
C ILE A 331 6.33 3.08 -5.51
N VAL A 332 5.49 2.08 -5.33
CA VAL A 332 5.85 0.66 -5.38
C VAL A 332 5.07 0.02 -6.52
N VAL A 333 5.76 -0.46 -7.53
CA VAL A 333 5.19 -1.24 -8.64
C VAL A 333 5.52 -2.71 -8.42
N VAL A 334 4.51 -3.54 -8.26
CA VAL A 334 4.66 -5.00 -8.25
C VAL A 334 4.30 -5.49 -9.65
N THR A 335 5.26 -6.07 -10.36
CA THR A 335 5.04 -6.49 -11.75
C THR A 335 5.70 -7.83 -12.05
N HIS A 336 5.13 -8.54 -13.01
CA HIS A 336 5.74 -9.72 -13.61
C HIS A 336 6.14 -9.46 -15.09
N ALA A 337 5.89 -8.25 -15.62
CA ALA A 337 6.21 -7.86 -16.99
C ALA A 337 7.63 -7.28 -17.09
N PRO A 338 8.59 -8.00 -17.71
CA PRO A 338 9.95 -7.49 -17.93
C PRO A 338 9.97 -6.20 -18.75
N ASP A 339 9.04 -6.07 -19.70
CA ASP A 339 8.96 -4.91 -20.59
C ASP A 339 8.60 -3.62 -19.86
N LEU A 340 7.68 -3.69 -18.87
CA LEU A 340 7.36 -2.54 -18.02
C LEU A 340 8.57 -2.17 -17.15
N ALA A 341 9.21 -3.16 -16.51
CA ALA A 341 10.41 -2.92 -15.70
C ALA A 341 11.54 -2.29 -16.53
N ALA A 342 11.76 -2.79 -17.75
CA ALA A 342 12.74 -2.24 -18.68
C ALA A 342 12.37 -0.81 -19.15
N ALA A 343 11.08 -0.53 -19.40
CA ALA A 343 10.60 0.79 -19.79
C ALA A 343 10.83 1.82 -18.67
N LEU A 344 10.54 1.45 -17.40
CA LEU A 344 10.83 2.27 -16.23
C LEU A 344 12.33 2.57 -16.10
N GLY A 345 13.18 1.55 -16.26
CA GLY A 345 14.64 1.72 -16.24
C GLY A 345 15.15 2.66 -17.33
N ARG A 346 14.66 2.53 -18.57
CA ARG A 346 15.05 3.41 -19.69
C ARG A 346 14.58 4.86 -19.49
N GLY A 347 13.41 5.07 -18.90
CA GLY A 347 12.85 6.39 -18.65
C GLY A 347 13.48 7.12 -17.47
N ALA A 348 14.08 6.40 -16.53
CA ALA A 348 14.60 6.90 -15.26
C ALA A 348 15.47 8.15 -15.39
N GLY A 349 16.46 8.12 -16.29
CA GLY A 349 17.38 9.24 -16.53
C GLY A 349 16.67 10.51 -17.05
N ARG A 350 15.67 10.37 -17.93
CA ARG A 350 14.90 11.50 -18.47
C ARG A 350 14.08 12.19 -17.37
N HIS A 351 13.52 11.43 -16.46
CA HIS A 351 12.71 11.93 -15.35
C HIS A 351 13.54 12.30 -14.11
N ARG A 352 14.84 11.95 -14.08
CA ARG A 352 15.74 12.12 -12.92
C ARG A 352 15.22 11.42 -11.68
N ILE A 353 14.69 10.22 -11.85
CA ILE A 353 14.17 9.35 -10.80
C ILE A 353 15.05 8.12 -10.72
N ASP A 354 15.54 7.81 -9.53
CA ASP A 354 16.23 6.55 -9.28
C ASP A 354 15.21 5.42 -9.14
N VAL A 355 15.39 4.37 -9.94
CA VAL A 355 14.55 3.17 -9.91
C VAL A 355 15.23 2.11 -9.06
N ASN A 356 14.64 1.82 -7.91
CA ASN A 356 15.09 0.73 -7.05
C ASN A 356 14.47 -0.59 -7.50
N SER A 357 15.27 -1.44 -8.14
CA SER A 357 14.82 -2.75 -8.64
C SER A 357 15.01 -3.81 -7.56
N ILE A 358 13.92 -4.47 -7.17
CA ILE A 358 13.87 -5.48 -6.10
C ILE A 358 13.38 -6.80 -6.70
N ALA A 359 14.31 -7.73 -6.92
CA ALA A 359 13.97 -9.07 -7.40
C ALA A 359 13.70 -9.99 -6.20
N LEU A 360 12.47 -10.49 -6.06
CA LEU A 360 12.15 -11.49 -5.04
C LEU A 360 12.43 -12.90 -5.57
N VAL A 361 13.15 -13.66 -4.76
CA VAL A 361 13.52 -15.05 -5.04
C VAL A 361 13.03 -15.96 -3.92
N LYS A 362 12.88 -17.24 -4.21
CA LYS A 362 12.52 -18.25 -3.22
C LYS A 362 13.70 -19.19 -3.00
N ASP A 363 14.07 -19.41 -1.74
CA ASP A 363 15.07 -20.41 -1.39
C ASP A 363 14.49 -21.83 -1.43
N ALA A 364 15.35 -22.84 -1.26
CA ALA A 364 14.96 -24.26 -1.24
C ALA A 364 14.02 -24.59 -0.08
N GLY A 365 13.99 -23.80 0.99
CA GLY A 365 13.07 -23.93 2.14
C GLY A 365 11.73 -23.24 1.93
N GLY A 366 11.49 -22.63 0.76
CA GLY A 366 10.27 -21.92 0.43
C GLY A 366 10.17 -20.50 1.01
N GLN A 367 11.23 -20.00 1.65
CA GLN A 367 11.30 -18.63 2.17
C GLN A 367 11.57 -17.66 1.03
N THR A 368 10.90 -16.51 1.05
CA THR A 368 11.15 -15.40 0.14
C THR A 368 12.33 -14.57 0.63
N ASP A 369 13.21 -14.19 -0.28
CA ASP A 369 14.32 -13.28 -0.02
C ASP A 369 14.49 -12.28 -1.19
N VAL A 370 15.32 -11.25 -0.98
CA VAL A 370 15.72 -10.31 -2.05
C VAL A 370 16.92 -10.88 -2.77
N GLY A 371 16.77 -11.12 -4.08
CA GLY A 371 17.85 -11.62 -4.94
C GLY A 371 19.01 -10.64 -5.05
N GLY A 372 20.22 -11.20 -5.26
CA GLY A 372 21.43 -10.40 -5.44
C GLY A 372 22.05 -9.85 -4.16
N ARG A 373 21.54 -10.19 -2.97
CA ARG A 373 22.22 -9.90 -1.70
C ARG A 373 23.29 -10.93 -1.45
N GLU A 374 24.51 -10.48 -1.25
CA GLU A 374 25.66 -11.35 -0.96
C GLU A 374 25.86 -11.56 0.55
N SER A 375 25.39 -10.60 1.37
CA SER A 375 25.56 -10.67 2.81
C SER A 375 24.41 -10.01 3.59
N MET A 376 24.35 -10.30 4.90
CA MET A 376 23.42 -9.61 5.80
C MET A 376 23.77 -8.11 6.00
N LEU A 377 24.96 -7.68 5.57
CA LEU A 377 25.36 -6.27 5.62
C LEU A 377 24.65 -5.42 4.54
N ASP A 378 24.14 -6.06 3.50
CA ASP A 378 23.37 -5.42 2.43
C ASP A 378 21.90 -5.17 2.86
N GLU A 379 21.53 -5.65 4.03
CA GLU A 379 20.20 -5.49 4.58
C GLU A 379 20.10 -4.19 5.39
N PRO A 380 19.01 -3.39 5.26
CA PRO A 380 18.79 -2.24 6.11
C PRO A 380 18.78 -2.63 7.59
N LEU A 381 19.32 -1.76 8.44
CA LEU A 381 19.25 -1.93 9.88
C LEU A 381 17.78 -1.98 10.34
N TRP A 382 17.39 -3.10 10.93
CA TRP A 382 16.05 -3.29 11.46
C TRP A 382 16.07 -3.97 12.83
N HIS A 383 15.35 -3.41 13.77
CA HIS A 383 15.16 -3.99 15.08
C HIS A 383 13.66 -4.06 15.40
N TRP A 384 13.19 -5.24 15.76
CA TRP A 384 11.83 -5.39 16.27
C TRP A 384 11.74 -4.88 17.71
N PRO A 385 10.60 -4.23 18.09
CA PRO A 385 10.35 -3.90 19.49
C PRO A 385 10.33 -5.19 20.32
N LYS A 386 10.96 -5.14 21.48
CA LYS A 386 10.94 -6.27 22.44
C LYS A 386 9.52 -6.42 23.00
N ARG A 387 9.06 -7.66 23.10
CA ARG A 387 7.82 -8.00 23.79
C ARG A 387 7.93 -7.74 25.29
#